data_009b32d957fd452475e03c23817685a4
#
_entry.id   009b32d957fd452475e03c23817685a4
#
_cell.length_a   1.000
_cell.length_b   1.000
_cell.length_c   1.000
_cell.angle_alpha   90.00
_cell.angle_beta   90.00
_cell.angle_gamma   90.00
#
_symmetry.space_group_name_H-M   'P 1'
#
loop_
_entity.id
_entity.type
_entity.pdbx_description
1 polymer ?
#
loop_
_entity_poly.entity_id
_entity_poly.type
_entity_poly.pdbx_seq_one_letter_code
_entity_poly.pdbx_strand_id
1 'polypeptide(L)'
;DCQREITIDTHANILYRNGNWKEYDLLKLNLTSFFTLQQMITKVDPRYSHFLTSILNSNNEIPETIKILSWNYDTQLEMAYGKIIKSDDIYSVLDKMKIHSKFLAVSHSNTNPNIFKLNGSIFYYYANGFRKFYLNSGLTENLNQSNLERLIDNHNNYFDLISKEKMDYSSALSYAFEEEKKEDQYIHK
;
A
#
# COMPACT_ATOMS: atom_id res chain seq x y z
N ASP A 1 -36.01 -3.47 -14.00
CA ASP A 1 -34.54 -3.51 -14.27
C ASP A 1 -33.80 -3.39 -12.95
N CYS A 2 -33.40 -4.54 -12.39
CA CYS A 2 -32.50 -4.56 -11.23
C CYS A 2 -31.11 -4.16 -11.74
N GLN A 3 -30.72 -2.90 -11.64
CA GLN A 3 -29.32 -2.52 -11.73
C GLN A 3 -28.59 -3.24 -10.59
N ARG A 4 -27.88 -4.31 -10.90
CA ARG A 4 -27.00 -4.95 -9.93
C ARG A 4 -25.94 -3.90 -9.57
N GLU A 5 -25.93 -3.45 -8.33
CA GLU A 5 -24.84 -2.64 -7.80
C GLU A 5 -23.56 -3.46 -7.95
N ILE A 6 -22.69 -3.01 -8.83
CA ILE A 6 -21.39 -3.65 -9.06
C ILE A 6 -20.44 -3.12 -7.98
N THR A 7 -19.93 -4.01 -7.14
CA THR A 7 -18.91 -3.62 -6.16
C THR A 7 -17.60 -3.23 -6.87
N ILE A 8 -16.77 -2.45 -6.20
CA ILE A 8 -15.45 -2.07 -6.72
C ILE A 8 -14.62 -3.31 -7.09
N ASP A 9 -14.63 -4.35 -6.25
CA ASP A 9 -13.90 -5.59 -6.51
C ASP A 9 -14.44 -6.32 -7.75
N THR A 10 -15.75 -6.34 -7.92
CA THR A 10 -16.38 -6.95 -9.11
C THR A 10 -15.99 -6.17 -10.36
N HIS A 11 -16.03 -4.84 -10.30
CA HIS A 11 -15.64 -3.98 -11.42
C HIS A 11 -14.15 -4.16 -11.76
N ALA A 12 -13.28 -4.15 -10.77
CA ALA A 12 -11.86 -4.41 -10.94
C ALA A 12 -11.59 -5.77 -11.61
N ASN A 13 -12.29 -6.82 -11.18
CA ASN A 13 -12.16 -8.17 -11.75
C ASN A 13 -12.62 -8.21 -13.23
N ILE A 14 -13.67 -7.48 -13.57
CA ILE A 14 -14.15 -7.36 -14.97
C ILE A 14 -13.07 -6.68 -15.82
N LEU A 15 -12.53 -5.55 -15.38
CA LEU A 15 -11.46 -4.84 -16.10
C LEU A 15 -10.23 -5.73 -16.29
N TYR A 16 -9.79 -6.41 -15.23
CA TYR A 16 -8.65 -7.32 -15.25
C TYR A 16 -8.83 -8.46 -16.26
N ARG A 17 -9.98 -9.15 -16.22
CA ARG A 17 -10.27 -10.29 -17.12
C ARG A 17 -10.42 -9.89 -18.57
N ASN A 18 -10.94 -8.69 -18.83
CA ASN A 18 -11.11 -8.16 -20.18
C ASN A 18 -9.83 -7.57 -20.77
N GLY A 19 -8.73 -7.51 -20.00
CA GLY A 19 -7.48 -6.90 -20.44
C GLY A 19 -7.53 -5.37 -20.55
N ASN A 20 -8.50 -4.73 -19.88
CA ASN A 20 -8.63 -3.26 -19.86
C ASN A 20 -7.65 -2.66 -18.85
N TRP A 21 -6.36 -2.87 -19.09
CA TRP A 21 -5.30 -2.55 -18.14
C TRP A 21 -5.24 -1.08 -17.78
N LYS A 22 -5.49 -0.20 -18.73
CA LYS A 22 -5.50 1.25 -18.50
C LYS A 22 -6.55 1.66 -17.48
N GLU A 23 -7.80 1.25 -17.68
CA GLU A 23 -8.89 1.54 -16.75
C GLU A 23 -8.66 0.87 -15.39
N TYR A 24 -8.08 -0.32 -15.41
CA TYR A 24 -7.71 -1.05 -14.21
C TYR A 24 -6.65 -0.31 -13.38
N ASP A 25 -5.58 0.18 -14.00
CA ASP A 25 -4.53 0.94 -13.33
C ASP A 25 -5.05 2.30 -12.85
N LEU A 26 -5.91 2.96 -13.61
CA LEU A 26 -6.59 4.19 -13.18
C LEU A 26 -7.51 3.96 -11.97
N LEU A 27 -8.23 2.84 -11.93
CA LEU A 27 -9.03 2.46 -10.77
C LEU A 27 -8.16 2.29 -9.53
N LYS A 28 -7.04 1.57 -9.64
CA LYS A 28 -6.09 1.38 -8.53
C LYS A 28 -5.45 2.70 -8.08
N LEU A 29 -5.11 3.59 -9.02
CA LEU A 29 -4.58 4.93 -8.71
C LEU A 29 -5.61 5.76 -7.92
N ASN A 30 -6.87 5.78 -8.38
CA ASN A 30 -7.94 6.51 -7.70
C ASN A 30 -8.18 5.97 -6.28
N LEU A 31 -8.24 4.65 -6.11
CA LEU A 31 -8.40 4.02 -4.80
C LEU A 31 -7.22 4.33 -3.87
N THR A 32 -6.00 4.23 -4.39
CA THR A 32 -4.80 4.56 -3.61
C THR A 32 -4.81 6.00 -3.14
N SER A 33 -5.15 6.94 -4.03
CA SER A 33 -5.23 8.37 -3.68
C SER A 33 -6.35 8.64 -2.68
N PHE A 34 -7.51 8.02 -2.87
CA PHE A 34 -8.64 8.14 -1.94
C PHE A 34 -8.28 7.63 -0.53
N PHE A 35 -7.74 6.42 -0.42
CA PHE A 35 -7.38 5.85 0.87
C PHE A 35 -6.22 6.61 1.53
N THR A 36 -5.26 7.11 0.74
CA THR A 36 -4.18 7.96 1.27
C THR A 36 -4.75 9.25 1.85
N LEU A 37 -5.65 9.93 1.13
CA LEU A 37 -6.33 11.12 1.63
C LEU A 37 -7.14 10.79 2.89
N GLN A 38 -7.93 9.73 2.87
CA GLN A 38 -8.74 9.29 4.00
C GLN A 38 -7.87 9.05 5.25
N GLN A 39 -6.71 8.44 5.08
CA GLN A 39 -5.76 8.20 6.17
C GLN A 39 -5.16 9.51 6.72
N MET A 40 -4.92 10.50 5.87
CA MET A 40 -4.40 11.82 6.31
C MET A 40 -5.41 12.62 7.13
N ILE A 41 -6.71 12.43 6.91
CA ILE A 41 -7.77 13.14 7.63
C ILE A 41 -8.31 12.37 8.84
N THR A 42 -7.99 11.08 8.97
CA THR A 42 -8.44 10.25 10.09
C THR A 42 -7.30 9.99 11.07
N LYS A 43 -7.63 9.97 12.36
CA LYS A 43 -6.66 9.54 13.37
C LYS A 43 -6.48 8.03 13.31
N VAL A 44 -5.28 7.59 13.70
CA VAL A 44 -5.02 6.15 13.89
C VAL A 44 -6.00 5.59 14.92
N ASP A 45 -6.65 4.48 14.55
CA ASP A 45 -7.57 3.79 15.44
C ASP A 45 -6.81 3.25 16.67
N PRO A 46 -7.22 3.59 17.89
CA PRO A 46 -6.55 3.15 19.12
C PRO A 46 -6.45 1.62 19.24
N ARG A 47 -7.34 0.86 18.58
CA ARG A 47 -7.32 -0.60 18.59
C ARG A 47 -5.99 -1.15 18.05
N TYR A 48 -5.39 -0.51 17.06
CA TYR A 48 -4.07 -0.92 16.55
C TYR A 48 -2.97 -0.75 17.60
N SER A 49 -2.98 0.37 18.33
CA SER A 49 -2.01 0.60 19.42
C SER A 49 -2.20 -0.41 20.56
N HIS A 50 -3.44 -0.68 20.97
CA HIS A 50 -3.73 -1.68 22.00
C HIS A 50 -3.30 -3.08 21.57
N PHE A 51 -3.62 -3.46 20.32
CA PHE A 51 -3.18 -4.73 19.76
C PHE A 51 -1.66 -4.86 19.77
N LEU A 52 -0.95 -3.88 19.24
CA LEU A 52 0.51 -3.90 19.19
C LEU A 52 1.11 -3.99 20.58
N THR A 53 0.66 -3.16 21.54
CA THR A 53 1.18 -3.20 22.92
C THR A 53 0.94 -4.54 23.62
N SER A 54 -0.07 -5.30 23.19
CA SER A 54 -0.34 -6.63 23.76
C SER A 54 0.57 -7.72 23.24
N ILE A 55 1.21 -7.52 22.07
CA ILE A 55 2.02 -8.56 21.41
C ILE A 55 3.51 -8.23 21.36
N LEU A 56 3.88 -6.94 21.51
CA LEU A 56 5.29 -6.53 21.47
C LEU A 56 6.06 -7.00 22.69
N ASN A 57 7.31 -7.40 22.46
CA ASN A 57 8.25 -7.72 23.54
C ASN A 57 8.83 -6.42 24.18
N SER A 58 9.70 -6.59 25.18
CA SER A 58 10.35 -5.47 25.89
C SER A 58 11.21 -4.57 24.98
N ASN A 59 11.60 -5.05 23.80
CA ASN A 59 12.37 -4.28 22.82
C ASN A 59 11.49 -3.60 21.79
N ASN A 60 10.17 -3.61 21.96
CA ASN A 60 9.19 -3.16 20.98
C ASN A 60 9.25 -3.91 19.64
N GLU A 61 9.57 -5.19 19.66
CA GLU A 61 9.60 -6.05 18.49
C GLU A 61 8.44 -7.04 18.51
N ILE A 62 7.92 -7.39 17.34
CA ILE A 62 6.95 -8.47 17.20
C ILE A 62 7.71 -9.81 17.33
N PRO A 63 7.37 -10.66 18.31
CA PRO A 63 8.00 -11.97 18.44
C PRO A 63 7.89 -12.81 17.16
N GLU A 64 8.92 -13.55 16.81
CA GLU A 64 8.95 -14.37 15.57
C GLU A 64 7.88 -15.45 15.51
N THR A 65 7.37 -15.84 16.67
CA THR A 65 6.26 -16.80 16.80
C THR A 65 4.90 -16.22 16.41
N ILE A 66 4.80 -14.88 16.32
CA ILE A 66 3.56 -14.20 15.95
C ILE A 66 3.58 -13.87 14.46
N LYS A 67 2.55 -14.34 13.74
CA LYS A 67 2.33 -14.03 12.33
C LYS A 67 0.99 -13.33 12.17
N ILE A 68 1.00 -12.19 11.50
CA ILE A 68 -0.17 -11.34 11.28
C ILE A 68 -0.52 -11.38 9.79
N LEU A 69 -1.75 -11.76 9.49
CA LEU A 69 -2.30 -11.66 8.14
C LEU A 69 -3.21 -10.44 8.08
N SER A 70 -2.93 -9.53 7.18
CA SER A 70 -3.71 -8.30 7.01
C SER A 70 -4.25 -8.19 5.59
N TRP A 71 -5.56 -8.00 5.49
CA TRP A 71 -6.24 -7.64 4.23
C TRP A 71 -6.35 -6.13 4.01
N ASN A 72 -6.01 -5.33 5.03
CA ASN A 72 -6.11 -3.89 4.95
C ASN A 72 -5.04 -3.30 4.04
N TYR A 73 -5.45 -2.43 3.14
CA TYR A 73 -4.52 -1.66 2.28
C TYR A 73 -3.88 -0.50 3.02
N ASP A 74 -4.58 0.03 4.05
CA ASP A 74 -4.14 1.19 4.81
C ASP A 74 -2.85 0.91 5.59
N THR A 75 -2.26 1.96 6.14
CA THR A 75 -1.05 1.89 6.96
C THR A 75 -1.31 2.23 8.42
N GLN A 76 -2.53 2.05 8.91
CA GLN A 76 -2.91 2.34 10.29
C GLN A 76 -2.07 1.55 11.30
N LEU A 77 -1.79 0.29 11.00
CA LEU A 77 -0.97 -0.57 11.84
C LEU A 77 0.48 -0.07 11.90
N GLU A 78 1.04 0.29 10.75
CA GLU A 78 2.39 0.84 10.62
C GLU A 78 2.51 2.19 11.36
N MET A 79 1.50 3.05 11.22
CA MET A 79 1.43 4.34 11.92
C MET A 79 1.36 4.15 13.43
N ALA A 80 0.54 3.20 13.92
CA ALA A 80 0.45 2.87 15.33
C ALA A 80 1.80 2.38 15.87
N TYR A 81 2.49 1.53 15.12
CA TYR A 81 3.80 1.03 15.49
C TYR A 81 4.86 2.14 15.49
N GLY A 82 4.87 3.00 14.46
CA GLY A 82 5.77 4.16 14.40
C GLY A 82 5.67 5.03 15.64
N LYS A 83 4.46 5.28 16.14
CA LYS A 83 4.23 6.02 17.39
C LYS A 83 4.85 5.31 18.60
N ILE A 84 4.71 3.99 18.68
CA ILE A 84 5.28 3.20 19.80
C ILE A 84 6.80 3.29 19.80
N ILE A 85 7.44 3.14 18.64
CA ILE A 85 8.91 3.19 18.52
C ILE A 85 9.45 4.61 18.35
N LYS A 86 8.57 5.63 18.35
CA LYS A 86 8.90 7.05 18.14
C LYS A 86 9.70 7.31 16.87
N SER A 87 9.27 6.71 15.77
CA SER A 87 9.88 6.85 14.45
C SER A 87 8.84 7.28 13.43
N ASP A 88 9.14 8.34 12.69
CA ASP A 88 8.36 8.79 11.53
C ASP A 88 8.93 8.24 10.21
N ASP A 89 10.08 7.58 10.27
CA ASP A 89 10.71 6.97 9.11
C ASP A 89 10.01 5.66 8.74
N ILE A 90 9.32 5.68 7.61
CA ILE A 90 8.58 4.52 7.11
C ILE A 90 9.48 3.29 6.86
N TYR A 91 10.71 3.50 6.38
CA TYR A 91 11.62 2.39 6.11
C TYR A 91 12.00 1.67 7.40
N SER A 92 12.31 2.43 8.44
CA SER A 92 12.60 1.90 9.77
C SER A 92 11.40 1.12 10.35
N VAL A 93 10.19 1.64 10.15
CA VAL A 93 8.95 0.99 10.60
C VAL A 93 8.72 -0.32 9.85
N LEU A 94 8.77 -0.31 8.52
CA LEU A 94 8.54 -1.50 7.69
C LEU A 94 9.58 -2.59 7.97
N ASP A 95 10.84 -2.21 8.16
CA ASP A 95 11.94 -3.14 8.45
C ASP A 95 11.76 -3.80 9.81
N LYS A 96 11.53 -3.01 10.86
CA LYS A 96 11.31 -3.52 12.22
C LYS A 96 10.05 -4.39 12.35
N MET A 97 8.99 -4.04 11.64
CA MET A 97 7.76 -4.85 11.58
C MET A 97 7.92 -6.10 10.73
N LYS A 98 8.99 -6.23 9.96
CA LYS A 98 9.23 -7.33 9.02
C LYS A 98 8.01 -7.59 8.13
N ILE A 99 7.53 -6.52 7.47
CA ILE A 99 6.33 -6.58 6.63
C ILE A 99 6.68 -7.23 5.30
N HIS A 100 5.87 -8.19 4.90
CA HIS A 100 5.87 -8.78 3.56
C HIS A 100 4.56 -8.47 2.86
N SER A 101 4.64 -8.06 1.61
CA SER A 101 3.48 -7.99 0.72
C SER A 101 3.87 -8.47 -0.67
N LYS A 102 2.88 -8.84 -1.47
CA LYS A 102 3.07 -9.36 -2.83
C LYS A 102 3.97 -8.47 -3.71
N PHE A 103 4.01 -7.17 -3.43
CA PHE A 103 4.78 -6.17 -4.16
C PHE A 103 5.89 -5.53 -3.31
N LEU A 104 6.05 -5.96 -2.07
CA LEU A 104 7.10 -5.52 -1.18
C LEU A 104 8.17 -6.60 -1.11
N ALA A 105 9.06 -6.63 -2.08
CA ALA A 105 10.39 -7.16 -1.81
C ALA A 105 11.07 -6.20 -0.83
N VAL A 106 10.68 -6.27 0.44
CA VAL A 106 11.40 -5.55 1.49
C VAL A 106 12.74 -6.20 1.61
N SER A 107 13.75 -5.38 1.45
CA SER A 107 15.17 -5.63 1.62
C SER A 107 15.57 -7.09 1.88
N HIS A 108 16.59 -7.50 1.20
CA HIS A 108 17.22 -8.83 1.15
C HIS A 108 17.53 -9.52 2.49
N SER A 109 17.08 -9.01 3.63
CA SER A 109 17.39 -9.55 4.96
C SER A 109 16.24 -10.28 5.66
N ASN A 110 14.98 -10.12 5.22
CA ASN A 110 13.85 -10.69 5.96
C ASN A 110 13.44 -12.07 5.44
N THR A 111 14.18 -13.09 5.84
CA THR A 111 13.83 -14.49 5.59
C THR A 111 12.63 -14.99 6.41
N ASN A 112 12.16 -14.22 7.40
CA ASN A 112 11.05 -14.60 8.28
C ASN A 112 10.11 -13.41 8.61
N PRO A 113 9.22 -13.02 7.68
CA PRO A 113 8.30 -11.91 7.90
C PRO A 113 7.31 -12.20 9.04
N ASN A 114 6.96 -11.13 9.77
CA ASN A 114 5.96 -11.20 10.84
C ASN A 114 4.57 -10.76 10.35
N ILE A 115 4.50 -9.86 9.38
CA ILE A 115 3.25 -9.32 8.85
C ILE A 115 3.16 -9.58 7.37
N PHE A 116 2.03 -10.11 6.93
CA PHE A 116 1.71 -10.39 5.53
C PHE A 116 0.53 -9.50 5.11
N LYS A 117 0.79 -8.53 4.23
CA LYS A 117 -0.27 -7.71 3.63
C LYS A 117 -0.75 -8.37 2.33
N LEU A 118 -1.90 -9.02 2.40
CA LEU A 118 -2.41 -9.87 1.32
C LEU A 118 -2.90 -9.06 0.11
N ASN A 119 -3.45 -7.88 0.36
CA ASN A 119 -3.97 -6.98 -0.67
C ASN A 119 -3.01 -5.82 -0.99
N GLY A 120 -1.73 -5.95 -0.63
CA GLY A 120 -0.75 -4.90 -0.85
C GLY A 120 -0.90 -3.70 0.09
N SER A 121 -0.48 -2.53 -0.36
CA SER A 121 -0.51 -1.29 0.43
C SER A 121 -0.73 -0.07 -0.46
N ILE A 122 -1.44 0.92 0.07
CA ILE A 122 -1.64 2.20 -0.61
C ILE A 122 -0.43 3.14 -0.55
N PHE A 123 0.59 2.76 0.18
CA PHE A 123 1.66 3.69 0.56
C PHE A 123 2.70 3.93 -0.52
N TYR A 124 2.88 2.98 -1.42
CA TYR A 124 3.89 3.02 -2.47
C TYR A 124 3.37 2.46 -3.79
N TYR A 125 4.15 2.69 -4.83
CA TYR A 125 3.92 2.21 -6.18
C TYR A 125 5.25 1.91 -6.86
N TYR A 126 5.20 1.19 -7.96
CA TYR A 126 6.36 0.96 -8.81
C TYR A 126 6.26 1.82 -10.05
N ALA A 127 7.36 2.45 -10.40
CA ALA A 127 7.48 3.20 -11.62
C ALA A 127 8.90 3.06 -12.18
N ASN A 128 9.02 2.65 -13.43
CA ASN A 128 10.30 2.37 -14.11
C ASN A 128 11.17 1.37 -13.31
N GLY A 129 10.60 0.33 -12.76
CA GLY A 129 11.32 -0.67 -11.96
C GLY A 129 11.74 -0.21 -10.57
N PHE A 130 11.42 1.02 -10.18
CA PHE A 130 11.76 1.54 -8.85
C PHE A 130 10.53 1.72 -7.98
N ARG A 131 10.67 1.36 -6.70
CA ARG A 131 9.66 1.65 -5.68
C ARG A 131 9.71 3.13 -5.33
N LYS A 132 8.54 3.76 -5.32
CA LYS A 132 8.35 5.16 -4.92
C LYS A 132 7.23 5.25 -3.90
N PHE A 133 7.27 6.27 -3.05
CA PHE A 133 6.24 6.51 -2.05
C PHE A 133 5.36 7.69 -2.48
N TYR A 134 4.06 7.57 -2.21
CA TYR A 134 3.11 8.66 -2.49
C TYR A 134 3.42 9.92 -1.69
N LEU A 135 3.89 9.75 -0.44
CA LEU A 135 4.30 10.85 0.44
C LEU A 135 5.77 10.63 0.83
N ASN A 136 6.62 11.63 0.65
CA ASN A 136 8.08 11.49 0.86
C ASN A 136 8.50 11.42 2.33
N SER A 137 7.65 11.74 3.27
CA SER A 137 8.08 11.97 4.65
C SER A 137 7.23 11.22 5.65
N GLY A 138 7.28 9.91 5.58
CA GLY A 138 6.82 9.19 6.72
C GLY A 138 5.29 9.05 6.85
N LEU A 139 4.95 8.41 7.92
CA LEU A 139 3.61 8.08 8.36
C LEU A 139 2.94 9.33 8.94
N THR A 140 2.29 10.14 8.12
CA THR A 140 1.64 11.36 8.61
C THR A 140 0.16 11.16 8.86
N GLU A 141 -0.28 11.51 10.06
CA GLU A 141 -1.70 11.62 10.43
C GLU A 141 -2.29 13.00 10.12
N ASN A 142 -1.47 13.94 9.64
CA ASN A 142 -1.89 15.31 9.52
C ASN A 142 -2.04 15.71 8.06
N LEU A 143 -3.28 16.02 7.71
CA LEU A 143 -3.54 16.76 6.49
C LEU A 143 -2.97 18.17 6.66
N ASN A 144 -1.87 18.46 5.99
CA ASN A 144 -1.36 19.81 5.82
C ASN A 144 -1.32 20.15 4.34
N GLN A 145 -1.21 21.44 4.05
CA GLN A 145 -1.26 21.97 2.68
C GLN A 145 -0.21 21.30 1.78
N SER A 146 1.02 21.16 2.27
CA SER A 146 2.11 20.56 1.51
C SER A 146 1.87 19.07 1.17
N ASN A 147 1.34 18.28 2.11
CA ASN A 147 1.02 16.89 1.86
C ASN A 147 -0.14 16.73 0.88
N LEU A 148 -1.14 17.59 0.96
CA LEU A 148 -2.27 17.59 0.04
C LEU A 148 -1.83 17.96 -1.39
N GLU A 149 -1.05 19.03 -1.55
CA GLU A 149 -0.49 19.42 -2.84
C GLU A 149 0.32 18.27 -3.47
N ARG A 150 1.17 17.62 -2.69
CA ARG A 150 1.94 16.48 -3.18
C ARG A 150 1.08 15.27 -3.57
N LEU A 151 0.04 14.97 -2.82
CA LEU A 151 -0.90 13.91 -3.18
C LEU A 151 -1.55 14.22 -4.52
N ILE A 152 -2.01 15.47 -4.72
CA ILE A 152 -2.62 15.94 -5.98
C ILE A 152 -1.62 15.86 -7.12
N ASP A 153 -0.41 16.39 -6.93
CA ASP A 153 0.63 16.39 -7.95
C ASP A 153 1.03 14.96 -8.37
N ASN A 154 1.21 14.07 -7.39
CA ASN A 154 1.49 12.66 -7.67
C ASN A 154 0.33 12.01 -8.43
N HIS A 155 -0.91 12.21 -7.97
CA HIS A 155 -2.07 11.68 -8.65
C HIS A 155 -2.13 12.13 -10.11
N ASN A 156 -2.00 13.43 -10.37
CA ASN A 156 -2.06 14.00 -11.72
C ASN A 156 -0.92 13.49 -12.61
N ASN A 157 0.30 13.43 -12.06
CA ASN A 157 1.46 12.91 -12.79
C ASN A 157 1.25 11.44 -13.21
N TYR A 158 0.72 10.58 -12.30
CA TYR A 158 0.48 9.17 -12.64
C TYR A 158 -0.72 8.98 -13.54
N PHE A 159 -1.78 9.75 -13.34
CA PHE A 159 -2.92 9.78 -14.24
C PHE A 159 -2.47 10.07 -15.68
N ASP A 160 -1.61 11.06 -15.85
CA ASP A 160 -1.05 11.45 -17.14
C ASP A 160 -0.19 10.32 -17.77
N LEU A 161 0.64 9.68 -16.94
CA LEU A 161 1.51 8.59 -17.40
C LEU A 161 0.72 7.36 -17.84
N ILE A 162 -0.25 6.93 -17.03
CA ILE A 162 -1.13 5.81 -17.36
C ILE A 162 -1.96 6.15 -18.60
N SER A 163 -2.52 7.37 -18.65
CA SER A 163 -3.37 7.81 -19.77
C SER A 163 -2.62 7.84 -21.11
N LYS A 164 -1.34 8.15 -21.08
CA LYS A 164 -0.47 8.24 -22.26
C LYS A 164 0.26 6.92 -22.57
N GLU A 165 0.04 5.89 -21.76
CA GLU A 165 0.73 4.58 -21.89
C GLU A 165 2.26 4.69 -21.94
N LYS A 166 2.81 5.69 -21.21
CA LYS A 166 4.22 6.07 -21.30
C LYS A 166 5.12 5.40 -20.28
N MET A 167 4.57 4.58 -19.38
CA MET A 167 5.34 4.10 -18.23
C MET A 167 4.86 2.76 -17.69
N ASP A 168 5.80 1.94 -17.26
CA ASP A 168 5.53 0.81 -16.37
C ASP A 168 5.14 1.33 -14.98
N TYR A 169 3.86 1.65 -14.80
CA TYR A 169 3.27 1.97 -13.51
C TYR A 169 2.59 0.74 -12.94
N SER A 170 2.84 0.46 -11.68
CA SER A 170 2.12 -0.56 -10.95
C SER A 170 1.81 -0.08 -9.54
N SER A 171 0.53 0.02 -9.21
CA SER A 171 0.10 0.27 -7.85
C SER A 171 0.47 -0.91 -6.96
N ALA A 172 0.91 -0.64 -5.75
CA ALA A 172 1.13 -1.68 -4.74
C ALA A 172 -0.16 -2.20 -4.10
N LEU A 173 -1.31 -1.59 -4.43
CA LEU A 173 -2.62 -2.15 -4.13
C LEU A 173 -2.86 -3.38 -5.02
N SER A 174 -3.27 -4.49 -4.43
CA SER A 174 -3.52 -5.76 -5.10
C SER A 174 -4.89 -6.30 -4.74
N TYR A 175 -5.54 -6.92 -5.70
CA TYR A 175 -6.76 -7.67 -5.46
C TYR A 175 -6.46 -9.17 -5.32
N ALA A 176 -7.32 -9.89 -4.59
CA ALA A 176 -7.13 -11.32 -4.34
C ALA A 176 -7.13 -12.17 -5.62
N PHE A 177 -7.76 -11.70 -6.68
CA PHE A 177 -7.81 -12.40 -7.98
C PHE A 177 -6.60 -12.11 -8.88
N GLU A 178 -5.71 -11.17 -8.51
CA GLU A 178 -4.49 -10.93 -9.28
C GLU A 178 -3.54 -12.10 -9.08
N GLU A 179 -3.17 -12.75 -10.18
CA GLU A 179 -2.11 -13.74 -10.15
C GLU A 179 -0.76 -13.08 -9.83
N GLU A 180 0.13 -13.81 -9.16
CA GLU A 180 1.52 -13.36 -9.03
C GLU A 180 2.12 -13.24 -10.43
N LYS A 181 2.30 -12.02 -10.90
CA LYS A 181 3.10 -11.80 -12.10
C LYS A 181 4.51 -12.26 -11.76
N LYS A 182 4.98 -13.32 -12.44
CA LYS A 182 6.38 -13.71 -12.36
C LYS A 182 7.21 -12.49 -12.75
N GLU A 183 8.24 -12.17 -11.98
CA GLU A 183 9.14 -11.02 -12.17
C GLU A 183 9.68 -10.89 -13.61
N ASP A 184 9.67 -11.98 -14.37
CA ASP A 184 10.16 -12.05 -15.75
C ASP A 184 9.33 -11.26 -16.79
N GLN A 185 8.13 -10.79 -16.46
CA GLN A 185 7.29 -10.04 -17.42
C GLN A 185 7.61 -8.54 -17.48
N TYR A 186 8.40 -8.01 -16.57
CA TYR A 186 8.77 -6.58 -16.55
C TYR A 186 10.10 -6.29 -17.24
N ILE A 187 10.84 -7.30 -17.72
CA ILE A 187 12.18 -7.13 -18.31
C ILE A 187 12.16 -7.03 -19.84
N HIS A 188 11.04 -7.39 -20.47
CA HIS A 188 10.96 -7.43 -21.95
C HIS A 188 9.65 -6.84 -22.47
N LYS A 189 9.57 -5.51 -22.53
CA LYS A 189 8.78 -4.80 -23.57
C LYS A 189 9.39 -3.43 -23.84
#